data_e756b625993e16414b431b4621e23feb
#
_entry.id   e756b625993e16414b431b4621e23feb
#
_cell.length_a   1.000
_cell.length_b   1.000
_cell.length_c   1.000
_cell.angle_alpha   90.00
_cell.angle_beta   90.00
_cell.angle_gamma   90.00
#
_symmetry.space_group_name_H-M   'P 1'
#
loop_
_entity.id
_entity.type
_entity.pdbx_description
1 polymer ?
#
loop_
_entity_poly.entity_id
_entity_poly.type
_entity_poly.pdbx_seq_one_letter_code
_entity_poly.pdbx_strand_id
1 'polypeptide(L)'
;MSEISEQELGERDRKKIDNARLAMTRGNSEYTVDICFELLNEHPGCLGIRQLLRKAQRQVLASSGKGIGSKLVRLANYVVLPFGYLALSRRPVKSMSIGESVLNKDAYNMRALSLVARGAGKLSFNQTEAFCLESICDRSPNDFVKLERLCQALIKVGSTEKALGIAER
;
A
#
# COMPACT_ATOMS: atom_id res chain seq x y z
N MET A 1 -4.74 13.02 -12.11
CA MET A 1 -4.44 11.57 -12.18
C MET A 1 -5.65 10.86 -11.62
N SER A 2 -6.10 9.78 -12.27
CA SER A 2 -7.20 8.92 -11.78
C SER A 2 -6.67 7.56 -11.36
N GLU A 3 -7.42 6.84 -10.54
CA GLU A 3 -7.19 5.41 -10.37
C GLU A 3 -7.49 4.70 -11.69
N ILE A 4 -6.68 3.70 -12.00
CA ILE A 4 -6.78 2.90 -13.22
C ILE A 4 -6.85 1.42 -12.86
N SER A 5 -7.59 0.66 -13.66
CA SER A 5 -7.62 -0.79 -13.57
C SER A 5 -6.41 -1.41 -14.29
N GLU A 6 -6.07 -2.65 -13.96
CA GLU A 6 -5.00 -3.37 -14.66
C GLU A 6 -5.31 -3.56 -16.16
N GLN A 7 -6.58 -3.57 -16.54
CA GLN A 7 -7.02 -3.72 -17.93
C GLN A 7 -6.72 -2.49 -18.79
N GLU A 8 -6.62 -1.31 -18.17
CA GLU A 8 -6.30 -0.03 -18.83
C GLU A 8 -4.79 0.14 -19.05
N LEU A 9 -3.97 -0.74 -18.48
CA LEU A 9 -2.53 -0.72 -18.68
C LEU A 9 -2.15 -1.21 -20.08
N GLY A 10 -1.00 -0.75 -20.56
CA GLY A 10 -0.41 -1.24 -21.80
C GLY A 10 -0.07 -2.74 -21.74
N GLU A 11 -0.04 -3.39 -22.90
CA GLU A 11 0.22 -4.84 -23.00
C GLU A 11 1.54 -5.24 -22.33
N ARG A 12 2.58 -4.42 -22.45
CA ARG A 12 3.89 -4.64 -21.82
C ARG A 12 3.78 -4.73 -20.29
N ASP A 13 3.03 -3.80 -19.68
CA ASP A 13 2.92 -3.73 -18.23
C ASP A 13 2.01 -4.83 -17.69
N ARG A 14 0.96 -5.19 -18.43
CA ARG A 14 0.14 -6.36 -18.12
C ARG A 14 0.97 -7.64 -18.13
N LYS A 15 1.84 -7.86 -19.13
CA LYS A 15 2.77 -9.00 -19.15
C LYS A 15 3.72 -9.00 -17.94
N LYS A 16 4.21 -7.82 -17.51
CA LYS A 16 5.04 -7.71 -16.27
C LYS A 16 4.24 -8.15 -15.04
N ILE A 17 2.97 -7.75 -14.92
CA ILE A 17 2.09 -8.16 -13.81
C ILE A 17 1.87 -9.67 -13.81
N ASP A 18 1.60 -10.27 -14.97
CA ASP A 18 1.39 -11.73 -15.09
C ASP A 18 2.66 -12.50 -14.72
N ASN A 19 3.83 -12.02 -15.14
CA ASN A 19 5.11 -12.58 -14.72
C ASN A 19 5.34 -12.45 -13.22
N ALA A 20 4.97 -11.32 -12.61
CA ALA A 20 5.05 -11.11 -11.17
C ALA A 20 4.12 -12.07 -10.40
N ARG A 21 2.90 -12.30 -10.89
CA ARG A 21 1.96 -13.28 -10.33
C ARG A 21 2.52 -14.70 -10.41
N LEU A 22 3.07 -15.08 -11.58
CA LEU A 22 3.69 -16.38 -11.76
C LEU A 22 4.93 -16.58 -10.86
N ALA A 23 5.75 -15.54 -10.70
CA ALA A 23 6.89 -15.58 -9.79
C ALA A 23 6.44 -15.80 -8.35
N MET A 24 5.37 -15.13 -7.95
CA MET A 24 4.79 -15.30 -6.62
C MET A 24 4.27 -16.70 -6.35
N THR A 25 3.62 -17.37 -7.33
CA THR A 25 3.18 -18.77 -7.20
C THR A 25 4.35 -19.74 -7.08
N ARG A 26 5.51 -19.38 -7.63
CA ARG A 26 6.76 -20.14 -7.55
C ARG A 26 7.58 -19.84 -6.28
N GLY A 27 7.04 -19.01 -5.38
CA GLY A 27 7.71 -18.65 -4.13
C GLY A 27 8.75 -17.51 -4.25
N ASN A 28 8.91 -16.92 -5.45
CA ASN A 28 9.83 -15.79 -5.67
C ASN A 28 9.13 -14.44 -5.38
N SER A 29 8.81 -14.22 -4.12
CA SER A 29 8.08 -13.02 -3.69
C SER A 29 8.94 -11.76 -3.74
N GLU A 30 10.27 -11.85 -3.60
CA GLU A 30 11.18 -10.70 -3.70
C GLU A 30 11.13 -10.10 -5.11
N TYR A 31 11.24 -10.94 -6.14
CA TYR A 31 11.10 -10.51 -7.53
C TYR A 31 9.72 -9.87 -7.82
N THR A 32 8.66 -10.42 -7.21
CA THR A 32 7.32 -9.82 -7.32
C THR A 32 7.28 -8.42 -6.69
N VAL A 33 7.94 -8.23 -5.54
CA VAL A 33 8.05 -6.91 -4.88
C VAL A 33 8.73 -5.91 -5.80
N ASP A 34 9.86 -6.28 -6.40
CA ASP A 34 10.64 -5.38 -7.26
C ASP A 34 9.84 -4.92 -8.49
N ILE A 35 9.21 -5.87 -9.20
CA ILE A 35 8.39 -5.55 -10.38
C ILE A 35 7.18 -4.68 -10.01
N CYS A 36 6.45 -5.05 -8.97
CA CYS A 36 5.27 -4.28 -8.57
C CYS A 36 5.65 -2.88 -8.07
N PHE A 37 6.79 -2.72 -7.39
CA PHE A 37 7.28 -1.43 -6.94
C PHE A 37 7.69 -0.54 -8.13
N GLU A 38 8.37 -1.08 -9.15
CA GLU A 38 8.69 -0.38 -10.39
C GLU A 38 7.41 0.10 -11.10
N LEU A 39 6.46 -0.82 -11.31
CA LEU A 39 5.19 -0.50 -11.97
C LEU A 39 4.36 0.54 -11.21
N LEU A 40 4.39 0.57 -9.88
CA LEU A 40 3.70 1.60 -9.09
C LEU A 40 4.36 2.97 -9.16
N ASN A 41 5.63 3.06 -9.49
CA ASN A 41 6.27 4.36 -9.78
C ASN A 41 5.78 4.95 -11.11
N GLU A 42 5.45 4.09 -12.09
CA GLU A 42 4.88 4.49 -13.38
C GLU A 42 3.35 4.68 -13.30
N HIS A 43 2.66 3.80 -12.58
CA HIS A 43 1.20 3.73 -12.45
C HIS A 43 0.74 3.80 -10.98
N PRO A 44 0.94 4.93 -10.28
CA PRO A 44 0.68 5.05 -8.84
C PRO A 44 -0.80 4.86 -8.44
N GLY A 45 -1.72 5.01 -9.39
CA GLY A 45 -3.17 4.83 -9.21
C GLY A 45 -3.67 3.39 -9.47
N CYS A 46 -2.80 2.42 -9.78
CA CYS A 46 -3.26 1.06 -10.02
C CYS A 46 -3.38 0.26 -8.72
N LEU A 47 -4.62 0.08 -8.25
CA LEU A 47 -4.90 -0.67 -7.02
C LEU A 47 -4.49 -2.14 -7.13
N GLY A 48 -4.73 -2.80 -8.27
CA GLY A 48 -4.40 -4.21 -8.44
C GLY A 48 -2.92 -4.50 -8.25
N ILE A 49 -2.03 -3.67 -8.83
CA ILE A 49 -0.58 -3.78 -8.61
C ILE A 49 -0.25 -3.60 -7.13
N ARG A 50 -0.88 -2.64 -6.45
CA ARG A 50 -0.63 -2.40 -5.02
C ARG A 50 -1.09 -3.55 -4.14
N GLN A 51 -2.21 -4.19 -4.47
CA GLN A 51 -2.67 -5.38 -3.76
C GLN A 51 -1.70 -6.56 -3.93
N LEU A 52 -1.20 -6.78 -5.15
CA LEU A 52 -0.18 -7.79 -5.44
C LEU A 52 1.12 -7.51 -4.68
N LEU A 53 1.59 -6.25 -4.71
CA LEU A 53 2.76 -5.81 -3.95
C LEU A 53 2.58 -6.11 -2.46
N ARG A 54 1.43 -5.74 -1.87
CA ARG A 54 1.18 -5.94 -0.44
C ARG A 54 1.20 -7.43 -0.06
N LYS A 55 0.66 -8.29 -0.93
CA LYS A 55 0.68 -9.73 -0.73
C LYS A 55 2.12 -10.28 -0.78
N ALA A 56 2.92 -9.84 -1.76
CA ALA A 56 4.33 -10.24 -1.89
C ALA A 56 5.18 -9.77 -0.69
N GLN A 57 5.03 -8.51 -0.26
CA GLN A 57 5.72 -7.96 0.92
C GLN A 57 5.44 -8.77 2.19
N ARG A 58 4.18 -9.21 2.39
CA ARG A 58 3.80 -10.05 3.53
C ARG A 58 4.44 -11.44 3.46
N GLN A 59 4.56 -12.02 2.28
CA GLN A 59 5.25 -13.31 2.09
C GLN A 59 6.74 -13.20 2.33
N VAL A 60 7.42 -12.16 1.79
CA VAL A 60 8.84 -11.91 2.05
C VAL A 60 9.09 -11.76 3.55
N LEU A 61 8.24 -11.02 4.25
CA LEU A 61 8.38 -10.85 5.70
C LEU A 61 8.16 -12.16 6.48
N ALA A 62 7.25 -13.02 6.01
CA ALA A 62 6.97 -14.31 6.63
C ALA A 62 8.12 -15.31 6.43
N SER A 63 8.79 -15.28 5.27
CA SER A 63 9.94 -16.14 4.95
C SER A 63 11.26 -15.62 5.56
N SER A 64 11.36 -14.31 5.81
CA SER A 64 12.53 -13.69 6.44
C SER A 64 12.50 -14.00 7.94
N GLY A 65 13.39 -14.85 8.42
CA GLY A 65 13.52 -15.15 9.86
C GLY A 65 13.74 -13.88 10.68
N LYS A 66 13.33 -13.90 11.96
CA LYS A 66 13.51 -12.78 12.92
C LYS A 66 15.00 -12.58 13.27
N GLY A 67 15.79 -12.04 12.32
CA GLY A 67 17.21 -11.76 12.53
C GLY A 67 17.47 -10.38 13.11
N ILE A 68 18.68 -10.17 13.66
CA ILE A 68 19.18 -8.90 14.22
C ILE A 68 19.10 -7.76 13.19
N GLY A 69 19.21 -8.05 11.89
CA GLY A 69 19.03 -7.09 10.78
C GLY A 69 17.67 -6.39 10.79
N SER A 70 16.61 -7.01 11.32
CA SER A 70 15.28 -6.41 11.37
C SER A 70 15.21 -5.15 12.24
N LYS A 71 16.04 -5.03 13.29
CA LYS A 71 16.07 -3.85 14.18
C LYS A 71 16.72 -2.64 13.50
N LEU A 72 17.83 -2.84 12.78
CA LEU A 72 18.52 -1.78 12.04
C LEU A 72 17.65 -1.26 10.87
N VAL A 73 16.98 -2.15 10.17
CA VAL A 73 16.03 -1.79 9.11
C VAL A 73 14.87 -0.96 9.64
N ARG A 74 14.34 -1.30 10.82
CA ARG A 74 13.30 -0.51 11.50
C ARG A 74 13.77 0.90 11.83
N LEU A 75 15.02 1.03 12.33
CA LEU A 75 15.60 2.34 12.65
C LEU A 75 15.74 3.22 11.39
N ALA A 76 16.23 2.66 10.27
CA ALA A 76 16.33 3.37 9.00
C ALA A 76 14.96 3.88 8.49
N ASN A 77 13.88 3.12 8.72
CA ASN A 77 12.53 3.52 8.37
C ASN A 77 12.05 4.79 9.12
N TYR A 78 12.49 5.00 10.36
CA TYR A 78 12.16 6.22 11.11
C TYR A 78 12.79 7.47 10.52
N VAL A 79 13.93 7.34 9.84
CA VAL A 79 14.61 8.48 9.19
C VAL A 79 13.94 8.86 7.86
N VAL A 80 13.44 7.87 7.12
CA VAL A 80 12.88 8.08 5.76
C VAL A 80 11.44 8.62 5.79
N LEU A 81 10.62 8.18 6.73
CA LEU A 81 9.20 8.56 6.84
C LEU A 81 8.95 10.07 6.97
N PRO A 82 9.70 10.85 7.78
CA PRO A 82 9.52 12.30 7.85
C PRO A 82 9.63 13.00 6.48
N PHE A 83 10.56 12.57 5.62
CA PHE A 83 10.68 13.11 4.26
C PHE A 83 9.45 12.78 3.41
N GLY A 84 8.85 11.61 3.61
CA GLY A 84 7.58 11.24 2.97
C GLY A 84 6.44 12.17 3.41
N TYR A 85 6.33 12.47 4.70
CA TYR A 85 5.32 13.40 5.21
C TYR A 85 5.56 14.84 4.74
N LEU A 86 6.80 15.28 4.63
CA LEU A 86 7.15 16.60 4.09
C LEU A 86 6.77 16.69 2.59
N ALA A 87 6.97 15.62 1.84
CA ALA A 87 6.61 15.56 0.42
C ALA A 87 5.09 15.52 0.17
N LEU A 88 4.28 15.14 1.18
CA LEU A 88 2.85 14.85 1.03
C LEU A 88 2.03 16.01 0.45
N SER A 89 2.36 17.26 0.78
CA SER A 89 1.60 18.43 0.32
C SER A 89 1.89 18.80 -1.13
N ARG A 90 3.13 18.65 -1.57
CA ARG A 90 3.58 19.12 -2.91
C ARG A 90 3.78 17.98 -3.90
N ARG A 91 4.12 16.79 -3.43
CA ARG A 91 4.49 15.62 -4.26
C ARG A 91 3.86 14.34 -3.68
N PRO A 92 2.52 14.20 -3.69
CA PRO A 92 1.83 13.08 -3.05
C PRO A 92 2.23 11.72 -3.65
N VAL A 93 2.48 11.62 -4.96
CA VAL A 93 3.00 10.40 -5.60
C VAL A 93 4.34 9.97 -4.99
N LYS A 94 5.28 10.92 -4.83
CA LYS A 94 6.58 10.64 -4.20
C LYS A 94 6.42 10.23 -2.73
N SER A 95 5.48 10.84 -2.04
CA SER A 95 5.13 10.46 -0.67
C SER A 95 4.64 9.01 -0.59
N MET A 96 3.77 8.58 -1.52
CA MET A 96 3.31 7.20 -1.62
C MET A 96 4.47 6.23 -1.93
N SER A 97 5.33 6.56 -2.88
CA SER A 97 6.51 5.75 -3.22
C SER A 97 7.46 5.56 -2.02
N ILE A 98 7.69 6.63 -1.23
CA ILE A 98 8.44 6.53 0.04
C ILE A 98 7.75 5.59 1.02
N GLY A 99 6.44 5.69 1.19
CA GLY A 99 5.67 4.78 2.02
C GLY A 99 5.81 3.33 1.58
N GLU A 100 5.69 3.05 0.29
CA GLU A 100 5.86 1.70 -0.26
C GLU A 100 7.29 1.17 -0.08
N SER A 101 8.32 1.99 -0.22
CA SER A 101 9.71 1.58 0.03
C SER A 101 9.95 1.13 1.48
N VAL A 102 9.28 1.78 2.44
CA VAL A 102 9.29 1.35 3.85
C VAL A 102 8.54 0.04 4.02
N LEU A 103 7.41 -0.13 3.33
CA LEU A 103 6.59 -1.35 3.40
C LEU A 103 7.28 -2.57 2.75
N ASN A 104 8.19 -2.36 1.79
CA ASN A 104 9.05 -3.44 1.25
C ASN A 104 9.94 -4.06 2.33
N LYS A 105 10.27 -3.32 3.39
CA LYS A 105 11.10 -3.78 4.50
C LYS A 105 10.29 -4.16 5.75
N ASP A 106 9.15 -3.53 5.94
CA ASP A 106 8.23 -3.77 7.07
C ASP A 106 6.78 -3.64 6.57
N ALA A 107 6.26 -4.74 6.02
CA ALA A 107 4.96 -4.83 5.36
C ALA A 107 3.77 -4.41 6.25
N TYR A 108 3.99 -4.32 7.55
CA TYR A 108 2.98 -3.96 8.55
C TYR A 108 3.22 -2.60 9.20
N ASN A 109 4.10 -1.77 8.66
CA ASN A 109 4.40 -0.46 9.21
C ASN A 109 3.19 0.48 9.10
N MET A 110 2.55 0.74 10.25
CA MET A 110 1.32 1.54 10.33
C MET A 110 1.52 3.00 9.85
N ARG A 111 2.71 3.58 10.09
CA ARG A 111 3.02 4.95 9.66
C ARG A 111 3.20 5.01 8.15
N ALA A 112 3.85 4.01 7.56
CA ALA A 112 4.02 3.91 6.12
C ALA A 112 2.68 3.67 5.41
N LEU A 113 1.82 2.78 5.93
CA LEU A 113 0.45 2.60 5.44
C LEU A 113 -0.35 3.91 5.51
N SER A 114 -0.25 4.64 6.63
CA SER A 114 -0.92 5.94 6.78
C SER A 114 -0.38 6.99 5.79
N LEU A 115 0.92 6.96 5.49
CA LEU A 115 1.53 7.86 4.50
C LEU A 115 0.98 7.57 3.10
N VAL A 116 0.91 6.29 2.70
CA VAL A 116 0.33 5.88 1.41
C VAL A 116 -1.15 6.26 1.34
N ALA A 117 -1.95 5.98 2.38
CA ALA A 117 -3.36 6.36 2.43
C ALA A 117 -3.57 7.87 2.28
N ARG A 118 -2.78 8.68 2.99
CA ARG A 118 -2.86 10.15 2.89
C ARG A 118 -2.45 10.65 1.50
N GLY A 119 -1.42 10.06 0.90
CA GLY A 119 -1.00 10.37 -0.46
C GLY A 119 -2.09 10.04 -1.48
N ALA A 120 -2.72 8.88 -1.33
CA ALA A 120 -3.85 8.43 -2.15
C ALA A 120 -5.04 9.40 -2.02
N GLY A 121 -5.43 9.77 -0.81
CA GLY A 121 -6.52 10.73 -0.58
C GLY A 121 -6.25 12.10 -1.22
N LYS A 122 -5.00 12.58 -1.22
CA LYS A 122 -4.60 13.83 -1.91
C LYS A 122 -4.75 13.75 -3.45
N LEU A 123 -4.66 12.56 -4.01
CA LEU A 123 -4.77 12.30 -5.44
C LEU A 123 -6.17 11.85 -5.85
N SER A 124 -7.10 11.76 -4.90
CA SER A 124 -8.44 11.17 -5.11
C SER A 124 -8.38 9.70 -5.55
N PHE A 125 -7.35 8.98 -5.13
CA PHE A 125 -7.25 7.52 -5.27
C PHE A 125 -8.02 6.85 -4.13
N ASN A 126 -9.35 6.90 -4.23
CA ASN A 126 -10.25 6.55 -3.13
C ASN A 126 -10.19 5.06 -2.77
N GLN A 127 -10.07 4.17 -3.77
CA GLN A 127 -9.95 2.74 -3.54
C GLN A 127 -8.62 2.39 -2.85
N THR A 128 -7.53 3.05 -3.27
CA THR A 128 -6.21 2.89 -2.64
C THR A 128 -6.21 3.43 -1.20
N GLU A 129 -6.87 4.57 -0.95
CA GLU A 129 -7.02 5.12 0.41
C GLU A 129 -7.77 4.13 1.30
N ALA A 130 -8.93 3.63 0.86
CA ALA A 130 -9.73 2.65 1.58
C ALA A 130 -8.94 1.37 1.87
N PHE A 131 -8.28 0.79 0.87
CA PHE A 131 -7.45 -0.41 1.00
C PHE A 131 -6.34 -0.27 2.06
N CYS A 132 -5.66 0.86 2.09
CA CYS A 132 -4.63 1.12 3.09
C CYS A 132 -5.22 1.32 4.49
N LEU A 133 -6.36 2.00 4.60
CA LEU A 133 -7.06 2.21 5.87
C LEU A 133 -7.66 0.92 6.41
N GLU A 134 -8.21 0.03 5.58
CA GLU A 134 -8.61 -1.33 5.97
C GLU A 134 -7.45 -2.07 6.64
N SER A 135 -6.28 -2.10 5.99
CA SER A 135 -5.08 -2.75 6.55
C SER A 135 -4.59 -2.14 7.87
N ILE A 136 -4.88 -0.86 8.11
CA ILE A 136 -4.58 -0.17 9.36
C ILE A 136 -5.61 -0.56 10.44
N CYS A 137 -6.90 -0.52 10.12
CA CYS A 137 -7.98 -0.81 11.06
C CYS A 137 -7.99 -2.27 11.51
N ASP A 138 -7.64 -3.22 10.63
CA ASP A 138 -7.45 -4.63 10.97
C ASP A 138 -6.45 -4.84 12.14
N ARG A 139 -5.49 -3.92 12.27
CA ARG A 139 -4.46 -3.99 13.34
C ARG A 139 -4.73 -3.06 14.52
N SER A 140 -5.66 -2.16 14.39
CA SER A 140 -6.08 -1.21 15.42
C SER A 140 -7.60 -1.08 15.40
N PRO A 141 -8.32 -2.16 15.75
CA PRO A 141 -9.78 -2.21 15.60
C PRO A 141 -10.53 -1.25 16.52
N ASN A 142 -9.87 -0.74 17.57
CA ASN A 142 -10.47 0.17 18.56
C ASN A 142 -10.03 1.63 18.37
N ASP A 143 -9.39 1.97 17.24
CA ASP A 143 -8.98 3.34 16.95
C ASP A 143 -10.08 4.06 16.16
N PHE A 144 -10.99 4.71 16.87
CA PHE A 144 -12.17 5.39 16.30
C PHE A 144 -11.81 6.42 15.23
N VAL A 145 -10.70 7.14 15.38
CA VAL A 145 -10.27 8.14 14.38
C VAL A 145 -9.92 7.47 13.04
N LYS A 146 -9.30 6.30 13.09
CA LYS A 146 -8.97 5.54 11.88
C LYS A 146 -10.20 4.87 11.27
N LEU A 147 -11.09 4.35 12.11
CA LEU A 147 -12.37 3.77 11.66
C LEU A 147 -13.23 4.82 10.97
N GLU A 148 -13.36 6.02 11.54
CA GLU A 148 -14.09 7.13 10.92
C GLU A 148 -13.52 7.48 9.53
N ARG A 149 -12.19 7.58 9.41
CA ARG A 149 -11.54 7.83 8.12
C ARG A 149 -11.77 6.71 7.12
N LEU A 150 -11.79 5.45 7.57
CA LEU A 150 -12.10 4.31 6.73
C LEU A 150 -13.55 4.39 6.23
N CYS A 151 -14.52 4.69 7.11
CA CYS A 151 -15.91 4.88 6.72
C CYS A 151 -16.05 5.97 5.64
N GLN A 152 -15.40 7.11 5.84
CA GLN A 152 -15.40 8.22 4.87
C GLN A 152 -14.79 7.78 3.51
N ALA A 153 -13.70 7.01 3.51
CA ALA A 153 -13.08 6.51 2.30
C ALA A 153 -13.98 5.48 1.59
N LEU A 154 -14.63 4.59 2.32
CA LEU A 154 -15.56 3.60 1.78
C LEU A 154 -16.79 4.25 1.15
N ILE A 155 -17.33 5.31 1.76
CA ILE A 155 -18.45 6.09 1.19
C ILE A 155 -18.03 6.70 -0.16
N LYS A 156 -16.83 7.26 -0.26
CA LYS A 156 -16.31 7.82 -1.53
C LYS A 156 -16.18 6.77 -2.64
N VAL A 157 -15.93 5.52 -2.29
CA VAL A 157 -15.84 4.38 -3.22
C VAL A 157 -17.23 3.80 -3.55
N GLY A 158 -18.30 4.24 -2.88
CA GLY A 158 -19.63 3.68 -3.02
C GLY A 158 -19.88 2.39 -2.24
N SER A 159 -18.96 2.00 -1.34
CA SER A 159 -19.08 0.80 -0.50
C SER A 159 -19.82 1.11 0.82
N THR A 160 -21.07 1.60 0.71
CA THR A 160 -21.87 2.09 1.84
C THR A 160 -22.22 0.99 2.85
N GLU A 161 -22.49 -0.24 2.39
CA GLU A 161 -22.75 -1.39 3.27
C GLU A 161 -21.56 -1.70 4.19
N LYS A 162 -20.33 -1.69 3.63
CA LYS A 162 -19.13 -1.90 4.43
C LYS A 162 -18.91 -0.76 5.43
N ALA A 163 -19.16 0.49 5.01
CA ALA A 163 -19.05 1.64 5.90
C ALA A 163 -20.03 1.56 7.07
N LEU A 164 -21.27 1.13 6.82
CA LEU A 164 -22.29 0.93 7.85
C LEU A 164 -21.86 -0.15 8.85
N GLY A 165 -21.43 -1.31 8.37
CA GLY A 165 -20.98 -2.41 9.24
C GLY A 165 -19.74 -2.08 10.09
N ILE A 166 -18.97 -1.04 9.73
CA ILE A 166 -17.87 -0.53 10.55
C ILE A 166 -18.39 0.47 11.60
N ALA A 167 -19.38 1.31 11.24
CA ALA A 167 -19.97 2.30 12.13
C ALA A 167 -20.81 1.68 13.26
N GLU A 168 -21.31 0.47 13.07
CA GLU A 168 -22.09 -0.28 14.06
C GLU A 168 -21.24 -1.05 15.09
N ARG A 169 -19.90 -1.05 14.95
CA ARG A 169 -18.95 -1.69 15.88
C ARG A 169 -18.49 -0.76 16.97
#